data_deb46a0a87b5a643d97f1e007a12109e
#
_entry.id   deb46a0a87b5a643d97f1e007a12109e
#
_cell.length_a   1.000
_cell.length_b   1.000
_cell.length_c   1.000
_cell.angle_alpha   90.00
_cell.angle_beta   90.00
_cell.angle_gamma   90.00
#
_symmetry.space_group_name_H-M   'P 1'
#
loop_
_entity.id
_entity.type
_entity.pdbx_description
1 polymer ?
#
loop_
_entity_poly.entity_id
_entity_poly.type
_entity_poly.pdbx_seq_one_letter_code
_entity_poly.pdbx_strand_id
1 'polypeptide(L)'
;KRELDWDLLKYPFHDAFQKYFAHLCRVYSTEPALYDGEYNPDCFEWVACESRNEGVYAWLRKGRGENLLCIMNTQDHAHKKFPLYLRFPCSAEEVLNTESPEWGGALKGRRKTKLHTTDGGVFGRDYTLTVDLPAMGSCLLRLAPEAPNPDAARISANKALNAKRRAARSTKATANSNK
;
A
#
# COMPACT_ATOMS: atom_id res chain seq x y z
N LYS A 1 -40.95 15.87 1.32
CA LYS A 1 -40.02 15.02 0.56
C LYS A 1 -39.23 15.94 -0.38
N ARG A 2 -37.90 15.99 -0.26
CA ARG A 2 -37.06 16.68 -1.21
C ARG A 2 -36.58 15.64 -2.23
N GLU A 3 -36.68 15.92 -3.51
CA GLU A 3 -36.06 15.16 -4.57
C GLU A 3 -34.57 15.47 -4.67
N LEU A 4 -33.80 14.55 -5.26
CA LEU A 4 -32.41 14.81 -5.59
C LEU A 4 -32.35 15.87 -6.68
N ASP A 5 -31.54 16.88 -6.48
CA ASP A 5 -31.31 17.94 -7.46
C ASP A 5 -30.28 17.46 -8.50
N TRP A 6 -30.80 16.85 -9.57
CA TRP A 6 -29.98 16.35 -10.67
C TRP A 6 -29.31 17.45 -11.48
N ASP A 7 -29.77 18.70 -11.36
CA ASP A 7 -29.15 19.84 -12.04
C ASP A 7 -27.76 20.15 -11.50
N LEU A 8 -27.44 19.69 -10.27
CA LEU A 8 -26.10 19.80 -9.69
C LEU A 8 -25.03 19.08 -10.55
N LEU A 9 -25.40 18.08 -11.33
CA LEU A 9 -24.46 17.39 -12.22
C LEU A 9 -23.94 18.27 -13.37
N LYS A 10 -24.53 19.43 -13.60
CA LYS A 10 -23.99 20.44 -14.53
C LYS A 10 -22.71 21.09 -14.01
N TYR A 11 -22.44 21.00 -12.70
CA TYR A 11 -21.24 21.55 -12.08
C TYR A 11 -20.13 20.49 -12.03
N PRO A 12 -18.89 20.82 -12.48
CA PRO A 12 -17.82 19.85 -12.63
C PRO A 12 -17.47 19.03 -11.38
N PHE A 13 -17.50 19.65 -10.20
CA PHE A 13 -17.19 18.94 -8.95
C PHE A 13 -18.27 17.93 -8.55
N HIS A 14 -19.53 18.26 -8.78
CA HIS A 14 -20.63 17.33 -8.48
C HIS A 14 -20.65 16.16 -9.46
N ASP A 15 -20.40 16.41 -10.74
CA ASP A 15 -20.26 15.39 -11.76
C ASP A 15 -19.06 14.47 -11.49
N ALA A 16 -17.90 15.03 -11.13
CA ALA A 16 -16.71 14.28 -10.76
C ALA A 16 -16.95 13.40 -9.52
N PHE A 17 -17.61 13.93 -8.49
CA PHE A 17 -17.96 13.17 -7.31
C PHE A 17 -18.95 12.03 -7.61
N GLN A 18 -19.94 12.27 -8.43
CA GLN A 18 -20.89 11.24 -8.86
C GLN A 18 -20.18 10.10 -9.60
N LYS A 19 -19.24 10.43 -10.51
CA LYS A 19 -18.43 9.46 -11.23
C LYS A 19 -17.53 8.66 -10.29
N TYR A 20 -16.89 9.32 -9.32
CA TYR A 20 -16.10 8.68 -8.28
C TYR A 20 -16.96 7.69 -7.48
N PHE A 21 -18.13 8.12 -7.01
CA PHE A 21 -19.01 7.28 -6.22
C PHE A 21 -19.54 6.07 -7.01
N ALA A 22 -19.90 6.28 -8.27
CA ALA A 22 -20.30 5.20 -9.17
C ALA A 22 -19.16 4.19 -9.39
N HIS A 23 -17.92 4.66 -9.53
CA HIS A 23 -16.75 3.80 -9.63
C HIS A 23 -16.50 3.04 -8.33
N LEU A 24 -16.59 3.69 -7.18
CA LEU A 24 -16.45 3.06 -5.86
C LEU A 24 -17.47 1.93 -5.67
N CYS A 25 -18.75 2.16 -6.02
CA CYS A 25 -19.79 1.14 -5.99
C CYS A 25 -19.45 -0.06 -6.91
N ARG A 26 -18.91 0.22 -8.09
CA ARG A 26 -18.46 -0.82 -9.02
C ARG A 26 -17.32 -1.63 -8.41
N VAL A 27 -16.29 -0.97 -7.87
CA VAL A 27 -15.17 -1.64 -7.20
C VAL A 27 -15.69 -2.51 -6.07
N TYR A 28 -16.59 -2.00 -5.21
CA TYR A 28 -17.18 -2.79 -4.14
C TYR A 28 -17.89 -4.04 -4.65
N SER A 29 -18.65 -3.95 -5.75
CA SER A 29 -19.39 -5.07 -6.31
C SER A 29 -18.56 -6.09 -7.11
N THR A 30 -17.36 -5.68 -7.57
CA THR A 30 -16.50 -6.51 -8.44
C THR A 30 -15.26 -7.07 -7.73
N GLU A 31 -14.88 -6.52 -6.57
CA GLU A 31 -13.73 -6.99 -5.79
C GLU A 31 -14.20 -7.91 -4.65
N PRO A 32 -14.11 -9.23 -4.78
CA PRO A 32 -14.59 -10.17 -3.76
C PRO A 32 -13.96 -9.95 -2.39
N ALA A 33 -12.72 -9.46 -2.33
CA ALA A 33 -12.03 -9.15 -1.09
C ALA A 33 -12.76 -8.09 -0.24
N LEU A 34 -13.67 -7.28 -0.81
CA LEU A 34 -14.40 -6.25 -0.06
C LEU A 34 -15.67 -6.78 0.63
N TYR A 35 -16.31 -7.82 0.10
CA TYR A 35 -17.57 -8.33 0.62
C TYR A 35 -17.56 -9.81 1.00
N ASP A 36 -16.66 -10.62 0.40
CA ASP A 36 -16.55 -12.04 0.69
C ASP A 36 -15.82 -12.24 2.03
N GLY A 37 -16.52 -12.80 3.01
CA GLY A 37 -15.97 -12.98 4.36
C GLY A 37 -15.91 -11.68 5.20
N GLU A 38 -16.80 -10.74 4.95
CA GLU A 38 -16.83 -9.43 5.66
C GLU A 38 -16.85 -9.57 7.19
N TYR A 39 -17.52 -10.57 7.71
CA TYR A 39 -17.62 -10.85 9.16
C TYR A 39 -16.59 -11.88 9.66
N ASN A 40 -15.70 -12.36 8.78
CA ASN A 40 -14.64 -13.27 9.18
C ASN A 40 -13.36 -12.47 9.53
N PRO A 41 -12.88 -12.51 10.79
CA PRO A 41 -11.69 -11.78 11.20
C PRO A 41 -10.42 -12.19 10.43
N ASP A 42 -10.35 -13.44 9.93
CA ASP A 42 -9.22 -13.92 9.13
C ASP A 42 -9.11 -13.23 7.75
N CYS A 43 -10.22 -12.60 7.30
CA CYS A 43 -10.26 -11.83 6.06
C CYS A 43 -9.80 -10.38 6.22
N PHE A 44 -9.35 -9.99 7.41
CA PHE A 44 -8.81 -8.66 7.70
C PHE A 44 -7.43 -8.76 8.35
N GLU A 45 -6.46 -7.97 7.90
CA GLU A 45 -5.13 -7.91 8.52
C GLU A 45 -4.58 -6.48 8.46
N TRP A 46 -4.21 -5.92 9.60
CA TRP A 46 -3.48 -4.66 9.63
C TRP A 46 -2.08 -4.81 9.03
N VAL A 47 -1.72 -3.92 8.11
CA VAL A 47 -0.38 -3.80 7.51
C VAL A 47 0.39 -2.65 8.12
N ALA A 48 -0.24 -1.50 8.29
CA ALA A 48 0.30 -0.33 8.97
C ALA A 48 -0.82 0.35 9.76
N CYS A 49 -0.67 0.49 11.07
CA CYS A 49 -1.62 1.18 11.94
C CYS A 49 -0.94 1.95 13.09
N GLU A 50 0.39 1.83 13.22
CA GLU A 50 1.14 2.36 14.36
C GLU A 50 2.09 3.51 13.99
N SER A 51 1.95 4.07 12.81
CA SER A 51 2.78 5.19 12.37
C SER A 51 2.38 6.48 13.10
N ARG A 52 2.83 6.63 14.35
CA ARG A 52 2.44 7.70 15.27
C ARG A 52 2.58 9.11 14.69
N ASN A 53 3.47 9.32 13.72
CA ASN A 53 3.75 10.63 13.12
C ASN A 53 3.50 10.68 11.60
N GLU A 54 3.19 9.54 10.98
CA GLU A 54 3.09 9.46 9.52
C GLU A 54 1.63 9.47 9.02
N GLY A 55 0.66 9.21 9.92
CA GLY A 55 -0.76 9.25 9.61
C GLY A 55 -1.19 8.32 8.48
N VAL A 56 -0.41 7.27 8.23
CA VAL A 56 -0.71 6.27 7.19
C VAL A 56 -1.31 5.03 7.83
N TYR A 57 -2.47 4.64 7.32
CA TYR A 57 -3.15 3.40 7.69
C TYR A 57 -3.21 2.49 6.48
N ALA A 58 -2.85 1.22 6.66
CA ALA A 58 -2.95 0.23 5.61
C ALA A 58 -3.43 -1.11 6.17
N TRP A 59 -4.33 -1.77 5.46
CA TRP A 59 -4.87 -3.07 5.83
C TRP A 59 -5.15 -3.92 4.60
N LEU A 60 -5.06 -5.23 4.78
CA LEU A 60 -5.45 -6.22 3.78
C LEU A 60 -6.91 -6.63 3.99
N ARG A 61 -7.64 -6.69 2.89
CA ARG A 61 -8.88 -7.44 2.77
C ARG A 61 -8.60 -8.69 1.95
N LYS A 62 -9.03 -9.83 2.45
CA LYS A 62 -8.78 -11.14 1.81
C LYS A 62 -10.12 -11.72 1.35
N GLY A 63 -10.24 -12.02 0.08
CA GLY A 63 -11.40 -12.68 -0.53
C GLY A 63 -11.00 -14.02 -1.15
N ARG A 64 -11.90 -14.60 -1.93
CA ARG A 64 -11.66 -15.88 -2.63
C ARG A 64 -10.55 -15.74 -3.67
N GLY A 65 -9.32 -16.06 -3.26
CA GLY A 65 -8.16 -16.06 -4.14
C GLY A 65 -7.61 -14.66 -4.48
N GLU A 66 -8.18 -13.61 -3.90
CA GLU A 66 -7.76 -12.24 -4.12
C GLU A 66 -7.47 -11.52 -2.81
N ASN A 67 -6.45 -10.68 -2.82
CA ASN A 67 -6.13 -9.79 -1.72
C ASN A 67 -6.18 -8.35 -2.20
N LEU A 68 -6.83 -7.50 -1.42
CA LEU A 68 -6.89 -6.07 -1.67
C LEU A 68 -6.18 -5.32 -0.54
N LEU A 69 -5.19 -4.52 -0.88
CA LEU A 69 -4.50 -3.65 0.07
C LEU A 69 -5.14 -2.27 0.01
N CYS A 70 -5.79 -1.90 1.12
CA CYS A 70 -6.38 -0.59 1.31
C CYS A 70 -5.35 0.29 2.03
N ILE A 71 -5.12 1.50 1.53
CA ILE A 71 -4.14 2.44 2.09
C ILE A 71 -4.81 3.81 2.20
N MET A 72 -4.62 4.47 3.35
CA MET A 72 -5.11 5.82 3.59
C MET A 72 -4.00 6.67 4.19
N ASN A 73 -3.72 7.82 3.58
CA ASN A 73 -2.86 8.86 4.13
C ASN A 73 -3.75 10.00 4.66
N THR A 74 -3.68 10.24 5.96
CA THR A 74 -4.46 11.31 6.63
C THR A 74 -3.68 12.60 6.84
N GLN A 75 -2.46 12.68 6.30
CA GLN A 75 -1.62 13.87 6.39
C GLN A 75 -1.85 14.81 5.20
N ASP A 76 -1.60 16.08 5.42
CA ASP A 76 -1.69 17.14 4.42
C ASP A 76 -0.51 17.18 3.43
N HIS A 77 0.42 16.24 3.56
CA HIS A 77 1.57 16.09 2.68
C HIS A 77 1.64 14.67 2.07
N ALA A 78 2.24 14.60 0.90
CA ALA A 78 2.42 13.33 0.19
C ALA A 78 3.62 12.56 0.74
N HIS A 79 3.48 11.24 0.88
CA HIS A 79 4.61 10.36 1.16
C HIS A 79 5.16 9.79 -0.13
N LYS A 80 6.47 9.92 -0.32
CA LYS A 80 7.20 9.32 -1.44
C LYS A 80 7.91 8.05 -0.99
N LYS A 81 7.78 6.98 -1.79
CA LYS A 81 8.42 5.68 -1.53
C LYS A 81 8.13 5.14 -0.12
N PHE A 82 6.86 5.27 0.33
CA PHE A 82 6.45 4.77 1.63
C PHE A 82 6.51 3.24 1.66
N PRO A 83 7.22 2.63 2.63
CA PRO A 83 7.37 1.18 2.71
C PRO A 83 6.18 0.55 3.43
N LEU A 84 5.57 -0.45 2.82
CA LEU A 84 4.56 -1.32 3.44
C LEU A 84 5.12 -2.74 3.49
N TYR A 85 5.05 -3.36 4.64
CA TYR A 85 5.64 -4.68 4.87
C TYR A 85 4.58 -5.77 4.78
N LEU A 86 4.81 -6.77 3.93
CA LEU A 86 3.90 -7.87 3.63
C LEU A 86 4.55 -9.22 3.98
N ARG A 87 3.71 -10.24 4.23
CA ARG A 87 4.16 -11.61 4.56
C ARG A 87 4.47 -12.46 3.34
N PHE A 88 4.10 -12.01 2.15
CA PHE A 88 4.24 -12.75 0.90
C PHE A 88 4.70 -11.83 -0.23
N PRO A 89 5.44 -12.37 -1.21
CA PRO A 89 5.81 -11.63 -2.40
C PRO A 89 4.60 -11.46 -3.30
N CYS A 90 4.43 -10.27 -3.86
CA CYS A 90 3.33 -9.99 -4.76
C CYS A 90 3.64 -8.87 -5.73
N SER A 91 2.86 -8.82 -6.79
CA SER A 91 2.65 -7.60 -7.56
C SER A 91 1.37 -6.90 -7.11
N ALA A 92 1.32 -5.58 -7.27
CA ALA A 92 0.20 -4.75 -6.91
C ALA A 92 -0.24 -3.88 -8.08
N GLU A 93 -1.54 -3.85 -8.33
CA GLU A 93 -2.17 -3.04 -9.37
C GLU A 93 -3.19 -2.09 -8.73
N GLU A 94 -3.15 -0.80 -9.12
CA GLU A 94 -4.09 0.19 -8.61
C GLU A 94 -5.49 -0.04 -9.17
N VAL A 95 -6.46 -0.21 -8.28
CA VAL A 95 -7.90 -0.38 -8.57
C VAL A 95 -8.64 0.94 -8.39
N LEU A 96 -8.30 1.69 -7.34
CA LEU A 96 -8.90 2.97 -7.01
C LEU A 96 -7.86 3.89 -6.41
N ASN A 97 -7.92 5.18 -6.79
CA ASN A 97 -7.17 6.24 -6.14
C ASN A 97 -8.05 7.49 -6.06
N THR A 98 -8.24 8.02 -4.85
CA THR A 98 -9.09 9.19 -4.60
C THR A 98 -8.58 10.45 -5.28
N GLU A 99 -7.28 10.53 -5.53
CA GLU A 99 -6.61 11.65 -6.16
C GLU A 99 -6.44 11.50 -7.69
N SER A 100 -7.17 10.56 -8.30
CA SER A 100 -7.17 10.41 -9.76
C SER A 100 -7.72 11.65 -10.46
N PRO A 101 -7.09 12.10 -11.57
CA PRO A 101 -7.61 13.19 -12.38
C PRO A 101 -9.04 12.97 -12.92
N GLU A 102 -9.48 11.72 -13.01
CA GLU A 102 -10.82 11.34 -13.45
C GLU A 102 -11.94 11.91 -12.55
N TRP A 103 -11.61 12.19 -11.28
CA TRP A 103 -12.51 12.80 -10.29
C TRP A 103 -12.05 14.19 -9.84
N GLY A 104 -11.13 14.81 -10.58
CA GLY A 104 -10.59 16.11 -10.22
C GLY A 104 -9.47 16.10 -9.19
N GLY A 105 -8.88 14.93 -8.92
CA GLY A 105 -7.74 14.80 -8.01
C GLY A 105 -6.44 15.38 -8.58
N ALA A 106 -5.45 15.54 -7.70
CA ALA A 106 -4.21 16.25 -7.97
C ALA A 106 -3.11 15.41 -8.64
N LEU A 107 -3.30 14.11 -8.83
CA LEU A 107 -2.31 13.25 -9.46
C LEU A 107 -2.10 13.63 -10.93
N LYS A 108 -0.83 13.84 -11.31
CA LYS A 108 -0.45 14.10 -12.70
C LYS A 108 -0.26 12.78 -13.44
N GLY A 109 -1.15 12.54 -14.42
CA GLY A 109 -1.05 11.40 -15.33
C GLY A 109 -1.62 10.10 -14.77
N ARG A 110 -1.95 9.17 -15.67
CA ARG A 110 -2.48 7.84 -15.34
C ARG A 110 -1.32 6.92 -14.96
N ARG A 111 -1.10 6.68 -13.67
CA ARG A 111 -0.15 5.68 -13.19
C ARG A 111 -0.76 4.28 -13.29
N LYS A 112 -0.62 3.64 -14.42
CA LYS A 112 -0.71 2.17 -14.51
C LYS A 112 0.66 1.55 -14.26
N THR A 113 1.20 1.77 -13.09
CA THR A 113 2.47 1.13 -12.74
C THR A 113 2.15 -0.08 -11.90
N LYS A 114 2.37 -1.26 -12.42
CA LYS A 114 2.38 -2.48 -11.65
C LYS A 114 3.58 -2.40 -10.70
N LEU A 115 3.29 -2.42 -9.40
CA LEU A 115 4.31 -2.43 -8.37
C LEU A 115 4.66 -3.87 -8.02
N HIS A 116 5.88 -4.10 -7.57
CA HIS A 116 6.34 -5.40 -7.10
C HIS A 116 6.95 -5.25 -5.72
N THR A 117 6.79 -6.26 -4.88
CA THR A 117 7.51 -6.35 -3.62
C THR A 117 8.98 -6.63 -3.86
N THR A 118 9.81 -6.15 -2.94
CA THR A 118 11.24 -6.49 -2.85
C THR A 118 11.50 -7.27 -1.58
N ASP A 119 12.54 -8.11 -1.61
CA ASP A 119 12.98 -8.83 -0.42
C ASP A 119 13.53 -7.86 0.63
N GLY A 120 13.25 -8.16 1.88
CA GLY A 120 13.67 -7.37 3.03
C GLY A 120 12.50 -6.60 3.61
N GLY A 121 12.22 -6.87 4.87
CA GLY A 121 11.14 -6.27 5.63
C GLY A 121 11.48 -6.30 7.12
N VAL A 122 10.48 -6.06 7.96
CA VAL A 122 10.62 -6.00 9.42
C VAL A 122 9.46 -6.74 10.10
N PHE A 123 9.63 -7.07 11.37
CA PHE A 123 8.58 -7.64 12.23
C PHE A 123 7.92 -8.92 11.69
N GLY A 124 8.71 -9.83 11.08
CA GLY A 124 8.19 -11.09 10.53
C GLY A 124 7.39 -10.92 9.24
N ARG A 125 7.56 -9.80 8.56
CA ARG A 125 7.08 -9.51 7.22
C ARG A 125 8.28 -9.31 6.32
N ASP A 126 8.55 -10.28 5.46
CA ASP A 126 9.82 -10.41 4.76
C ASP A 126 9.88 -9.64 3.44
N TYR A 127 8.76 -9.05 3.03
CA TYR A 127 8.63 -8.36 1.74
C TYR A 127 8.21 -6.92 1.93
N THR A 128 8.81 -6.01 1.15
CA THR A 128 8.49 -4.58 1.16
C THR A 128 7.84 -4.18 -0.15
N LEU A 129 6.63 -3.63 -0.07
CA LEU A 129 5.97 -2.91 -1.16
C LEU A 129 6.17 -1.42 -0.95
N THR A 130 6.79 -0.76 -1.93
CA THR A 130 7.03 0.68 -1.88
C THR A 130 5.99 1.42 -2.70
N VAL A 131 5.28 2.36 -2.07
CA VAL A 131 4.18 3.12 -2.69
C VAL A 131 4.39 4.63 -2.56
N ASP A 132 3.89 5.38 -3.53
CA ASP A 132 3.74 6.84 -3.40
C ASP A 132 2.30 7.13 -2.99
N LEU A 133 2.11 7.86 -1.88
CA LEU A 133 0.81 8.20 -1.33
C LEU A 133 0.55 9.69 -1.48
N PRO A 134 -0.58 10.10 -2.08
CA PRO A 134 -0.97 11.50 -2.12
C PRO A 134 -1.34 12.02 -0.73
N ALA A 135 -1.29 13.34 -0.54
CA ALA A 135 -1.79 14.00 0.65
C ALA A 135 -3.30 13.77 0.79
N MET A 136 -3.81 13.53 2.00
CA MET A 136 -5.24 13.35 2.32
C MET A 136 -5.95 12.35 1.41
N GLY A 137 -5.20 11.38 0.85
CA GLY A 137 -5.68 10.47 -0.19
C GLY A 137 -5.71 9.02 0.25
N SER A 138 -6.53 8.24 -0.47
CA SER A 138 -6.63 6.79 -0.29
C SER A 138 -6.46 6.06 -1.61
N CYS A 139 -5.87 4.87 -1.55
CA CYS A 139 -5.79 4.00 -2.70
C CYS A 139 -6.08 2.54 -2.34
N LEU A 140 -6.57 1.81 -3.32
CA LEU A 140 -6.82 0.37 -3.26
C LEU A 140 -5.95 -0.32 -4.30
N LEU A 141 -5.16 -1.28 -3.85
CA LEU A 141 -4.26 -2.05 -4.68
C LEU A 141 -4.67 -3.53 -4.66
N ARG A 142 -4.95 -4.10 -5.83
CA ARG A 142 -5.14 -5.55 -5.97
C ARG A 142 -3.78 -6.22 -5.95
N LEU A 143 -3.60 -7.19 -5.05
CA LEU A 143 -2.37 -7.94 -4.90
C LEU A 143 -2.48 -9.30 -5.59
N ALA A 144 -1.57 -9.58 -6.50
CA ALA A 144 -1.40 -10.91 -7.08
C ALA A 144 -0.16 -11.57 -6.47
N PRO A 145 -0.29 -12.69 -5.72
CA PRO A 145 0.84 -13.40 -5.16
C PRO A 145 1.83 -13.82 -6.25
N GLU A 146 3.12 -13.70 -5.96
CA GLU A 146 4.22 -14.12 -6.82
C GLU A 146 5.02 -15.25 -6.14
N ALA A 147 5.75 -16.04 -6.93
CA ALA A 147 6.65 -17.02 -6.36
C ALA A 147 7.79 -16.30 -5.61
N PRO A 148 8.20 -16.80 -4.43
CA PRO A 148 9.35 -16.25 -3.74
C PRO A 148 10.59 -16.34 -4.65
N ASN A 149 11.43 -15.30 -4.59
CA ASN A 149 12.70 -15.31 -5.29
C ASN A 149 13.55 -16.48 -4.75
N PRO A 150 13.97 -17.47 -5.57
CA PRO A 150 14.74 -18.61 -5.10
C PRO A 150 16.09 -18.21 -4.50
N ASP A 151 16.63 -17.05 -4.88
CA ASP A 151 17.86 -16.49 -4.33
C ASP A 151 17.66 -15.61 -3.10
N ALA A 152 16.43 -15.34 -2.69
CA ALA A 152 16.12 -14.43 -1.56
C ALA A 152 16.80 -14.87 -0.26
N ALA A 153 16.74 -16.15 0.08
CA ALA A 153 17.36 -16.71 1.26
C ALA A 153 18.89 -16.53 1.23
N ARG A 154 19.53 -16.73 0.08
CA ARG A 154 20.97 -16.56 -0.14
C ARG A 154 21.37 -15.08 -0.06
N ILE A 155 20.57 -14.19 -0.63
CA ILE A 155 20.79 -12.74 -0.58
C ILE A 155 20.66 -12.22 0.84
N SER A 156 19.64 -12.64 1.59
CA SER A 156 19.42 -12.24 2.98
C SER A 156 20.53 -12.76 3.90
N ALA A 157 20.98 -14.01 3.73
CA ALA A 157 22.09 -14.57 4.46
C ALA A 157 23.41 -13.82 4.20
N ASN A 158 23.69 -13.46 2.96
CA ASN A 158 24.86 -12.66 2.60
C ASN A 158 24.79 -11.24 3.17
N LYS A 159 23.62 -10.61 3.18
CA LYS A 159 23.40 -9.29 3.77
C LYS A 159 23.62 -9.31 5.27
N ALA A 160 23.11 -10.33 5.97
CA ALA A 160 23.32 -10.52 7.42
C ALA A 160 24.80 -10.79 7.76
N LEU A 161 25.49 -11.60 6.97
CA LEU A 161 26.92 -11.86 7.12
C LEU A 161 27.76 -10.60 6.94
N ASN A 162 27.45 -9.80 5.90
CA ASN A 162 28.13 -8.55 5.65
C ASN A 162 27.87 -7.48 6.74
N ALA A 163 26.66 -7.43 7.30
CA ALA A 163 26.33 -6.57 8.44
C ALA A 163 27.14 -6.96 9.69
N LYS A 164 27.24 -8.26 9.99
CA LYS A 164 28.08 -8.76 11.09
C LYS A 164 29.57 -8.43 10.90
N ARG A 165 30.08 -8.55 9.67
CA ARG A 165 31.48 -8.19 9.34
C ARG A 165 31.75 -6.70 9.50
N ARG A 166 30.80 -5.84 9.12
CA ARG A 166 30.91 -4.38 9.32
C ARG A 166 30.90 -3.99 10.80
N ALA A 167 29.99 -4.58 11.60
CA ALA A 167 29.94 -4.36 13.05
C ALA A 167 31.24 -4.79 13.75
N ALA A 168 31.78 -5.97 13.39
CA ALA A 168 33.05 -6.46 13.95
C ALA A 168 34.27 -5.60 13.57
N ARG A 169 34.26 -4.95 12.41
CA ARG A 169 35.32 -3.99 12.01
C ARG A 169 35.21 -2.68 12.78
N SER A 170 34.00 -2.19 13.03
CA SER A 170 33.76 -0.96 13.79
C SER A 170 34.24 -1.12 15.26
N THR A 171 33.93 -2.25 15.91
CA THR A 171 34.40 -2.53 17.29
C THR A 171 35.91 -2.67 17.39
N LYS A 172 36.59 -3.22 16.37
CA LYS A 172 38.07 -3.27 16.36
C LYS A 172 38.71 -1.88 16.14
N ALA A 173 38.08 -1.02 15.36
CA ALA A 173 38.59 0.34 15.13
C ALA A 173 38.52 1.20 16.40
N THR A 174 37.42 1.11 17.16
CA THR A 174 37.26 1.81 18.46
C THR A 174 38.21 1.29 19.54
N ALA A 175 38.50 0.00 19.55
CA ALA A 175 39.45 -0.58 20.53
C ALA A 175 40.92 -0.18 20.27
N ASN A 176 41.29 0.11 19.01
CA ASN A 176 42.64 0.57 18.68
C ASN A 176 42.85 2.10 18.84
N SER A 177 41.77 2.87 18.95
CA SER A 177 41.82 4.34 19.12
C SER A 177 41.96 4.75 20.60
N ASN A 178 41.78 3.79 21.53
CA ASN A 178 41.86 4.00 22.99
C ASN A 178 43.16 3.41 23.61
N LYS A 179 44.15 3.12 22.81
CA LYS A 179 45.53 2.82 23.23
C LYS A 179 46.49 3.92 22.78
#